data_f9b05de8c5ad1283d0bc60b995f395a0
#
_entry.id   f9b05de8c5ad1283d0bc60b995f395a0
#
_cell.length_a   1.000
_cell.length_b   1.000
_cell.length_c   1.000
_cell.angle_alpha   90.00
_cell.angle_beta   90.00
_cell.angle_gamma   90.00
#
_symmetry.space_group_name_H-M   'P 1'
#
loop_
_entity.id
_entity.type
_entity.pdbx_description
1 polymer ?
#
loop_
_entity_poly.entity_id
_entity_poly.type
_entity_poly.pdbx_seq_one_letter_code
_entity_poly.pdbx_strand_id
1 'polypeptide(L)'
;ARAAGKSIGDLEMQLDFLFKELSEGYKTVLAALKAATSVKAASDNVLLNFEKPADQSDAVKTKRASYGQTYYDKYAGTGAAAENGGNIMGYTNSSLVDCTVKSPNHSGQRTHKIDRITPHCVVGQLTAGSIGGCFTKQSVQASCNYGIGKDGRVLLCVDEKNRSWCSSSNANDQRAVTIECASDMAEPYTMNTAVYNK
;
A
#
# COMPACT_ATOMS: atom_id res chain seq x y z
N ALA A 1 -6.47 -22.00 11.62
CA ALA A 1 -6.56 -22.43 10.22
C ALA A 1 -7.93 -23.08 9.94
N ARG A 2 -8.27 -24.19 10.58
CA ARG A 2 -9.57 -24.88 10.32
C ARG A 2 -10.80 -24.01 10.59
N ALA A 3 -10.82 -23.27 11.69
CA ALA A 3 -11.93 -22.40 12.04
C ALA A 3 -12.12 -21.20 11.06
N ALA A 4 -11.06 -20.81 10.36
CA ALA A 4 -11.10 -19.75 9.36
C ALA A 4 -11.26 -20.26 7.92
N GLY A 5 -11.40 -21.59 7.71
CA GLY A 5 -11.48 -22.20 6.38
C GLY A 5 -10.21 -22.04 5.52
N LYS A 6 -9.07 -21.64 6.14
CA LYS A 6 -7.80 -21.37 5.45
C LYS A 6 -6.82 -22.54 5.61
N SER A 7 -5.90 -22.69 4.66
CA SER A 7 -4.79 -23.64 4.74
C SER A 7 -3.81 -23.23 5.82
N ILE A 8 -3.14 -24.20 6.45
CA ILE A 8 -2.04 -23.92 7.39
C ILE A 8 -0.87 -23.20 6.71
N GLY A 9 -0.72 -23.32 5.39
CA GLY A 9 0.28 -22.63 4.58
C GLY A 9 -0.10 -21.21 4.14
N ASP A 10 -1.29 -20.73 4.50
CA ASP A 10 -1.73 -19.37 4.19
C ASP A 10 -0.91 -18.37 5.02
N LEU A 11 -0.06 -17.58 4.34
CA LEU A 11 0.87 -16.66 4.98
C LEU A 11 0.15 -15.53 5.74
N GLU A 12 -0.93 -15.00 5.17
CA GLU A 12 -1.69 -13.93 5.81
C GLU A 12 -2.29 -14.41 7.14
N MET A 13 -2.90 -15.59 7.14
CA MET A 13 -3.44 -16.20 8.35
C MET A 13 -2.35 -16.48 9.41
N GLN A 14 -1.15 -16.90 8.99
CA GLN A 14 -0.03 -17.11 9.91
C GLN A 14 0.46 -15.80 10.53
N LEU A 15 0.55 -14.73 9.73
CA LEU A 15 0.94 -13.40 10.21
C LEU A 15 -0.12 -12.81 11.15
N ASP A 16 -1.40 -12.95 10.84
CA ASP A 16 -2.50 -12.52 11.71
C ASP A 16 -2.45 -13.25 13.07
N PHE A 17 -2.21 -14.56 13.03
CA PHE A 17 -2.08 -15.37 14.25
C PHE A 17 -0.88 -14.93 15.08
N LEU A 18 0.29 -14.75 14.46
CA LEU A 18 1.49 -14.26 15.12
C LEU A 18 1.26 -12.88 15.77
N PHE A 19 0.63 -11.96 15.04
CA PHE A 19 0.31 -10.63 15.56
C PHE A 19 -0.64 -10.69 16.75
N LYS A 20 -1.63 -11.60 16.72
CA LYS A 20 -2.53 -11.84 17.84
C LYS A 20 -1.77 -12.35 19.07
N GLU A 21 -0.90 -13.37 18.92
CA GLU A 21 -0.08 -13.88 20.03
C GLU A 21 0.80 -12.78 20.63
N LEU A 22 1.46 -11.96 19.80
CA LEU A 22 2.28 -10.84 20.28
C LEU A 22 1.43 -9.79 21.01
N SER A 23 0.23 -9.52 20.56
CA SER A 23 -0.66 -8.50 21.14
C SER A 23 -1.28 -8.92 22.48
N GLU A 24 -1.59 -10.19 22.63
CA GLU A 24 -2.26 -10.73 23.82
C GLU A 24 -1.27 -11.23 24.87
N GLY A 25 -0.29 -12.07 24.44
CA GLY A 25 0.61 -12.79 25.34
C GLY A 25 2.01 -12.19 25.49
N TYR A 26 2.48 -11.41 24.50
CA TYR A 26 3.87 -10.93 24.44
C TYR A 26 3.96 -9.42 24.20
N LYS A 27 3.19 -8.65 24.96
CA LYS A 27 3.06 -7.19 24.81
C LYS A 27 4.41 -6.45 24.91
N THR A 28 5.33 -6.94 25.75
CA THR A 28 6.68 -6.37 25.89
C THR A 28 7.53 -6.58 24.64
N VAL A 29 7.42 -7.77 24.02
CA VAL A 29 8.08 -8.08 22.74
C VAL A 29 7.53 -7.19 21.64
N LEU A 30 6.20 -7.06 21.57
CA LEU A 30 5.55 -6.19 20.59
C LEU A 30 5.96 -4.73 20.75
N ALA A 31 6.06 -4.24 21.98
CA ALA A 31 6.53 -2.89 22.28
C ALA A 31 7.99 -2.69 21.83
N ALA A 32 8.86 -3.67 22.10
CA ALA A 32 10.26 -3.62 21.69
C ALA A 32 10.42 -3.70 20.15
N LEU A 33 9.57 -4.48 19.46
CA LEU A 33 9.53 -4.50 17.98
C LEU A 33 9.16 -3.14 17.40
N LYS A 34 8.16 -2.48 17.98
CA LYS A 34 7.72 -1.13 17.56
C LYS A 34 8.78 -0.05 17.82
N ALA A 35 9.61 -0.23 18.85
CA ALA A 35 10.68 0.71 19.21
C ALA A 35 12.03 0.37 18.56
N ALA A 36 12.13 -0.74 17.84
CA ALA A 36 13.39 -1.21 17.25
C ALA A 36 13.89 -0.24 16.18
N THR A 37 15.15 0.18 16.31
CA THR A 37 15.83 1.10 15.37
C THR A 37 16.62 0.37 14.28
N SER A 38 16.65 -0.96 14.32
CA SER A 38 17.30 -1.80 13.31
C SER A 38 16.65 -3.17 13.20
N VAL A 39 16.76 -3.78 12.02
CA VAL A 39 16.29 -5.16 11.78
C VAL A 39 16.98 -6.15 12.72
N LYS A 40 18.28 -5.94 12.99
CA LYS A 40 19.02 -6.80 13.94
C LYS A 40 18.43 -6.73 15.34
N ALA A 41 18.14 -5.53 15.85
CA ALA A 41 17.55 -5.36 17.19
C ALA A 41 16.15 -6.01 17.27
N ALA A 42 15.33 -5.85 16.24
CA ALA A 42 14.02 -6.50 16.14
C ALA A 42 14.14 -8.03 16.13
N SER A 43 15.01 -8.56 15.27
CA SER A 43 15.26 -10.01 15.12
C SER A 43 15.78 -10.65 16.39
N ASP A 44 16.77 -10.01 17.05
CA ASP A 44 17.33 -10.51 18.30
C ASP A 44 16.28 -10.51 19.42
N ASN A 45 15.42 -9.49 19.48
CA ASN A 45 14.34 -9.44 20.46
C ASN A 45 13.34 -10.59 20.29
N VAL A 46 12.92 -10.88 19.06
CA VAL A 46 12.02 -12.02 18.76
C VAL A 46 12.68 -13.32 19.15
N LEU A 47 13.93 -13.54 18.75
CA LEU A 47 14.66 -14.76 19.05
C LEU A 47 14.78 -15.00 20.56
N LEU A 48 15.18 -13.99 21.32
CA LEU A 48 15.49 -14.11 22.75
C LEU A 48 14.24 -14.13 23.65
N ASN A 49 13.19 -13.40 23.28
CA ASN A 49 12.06 -13.13 24.18
C ASN A 49 10.76 -13.80 23.74
N PHE A 50 10.63 -14.20 22.48
CA PHE A 50 9.45 -14.87 21.93
C PHE A 50 9.73 -16.33 21.58
N GLU A 51 10.59 -16.61 20.59
CA GLU A 51 10.83 -17.96 20.09
C GLU A 51 11.68 -18.83 21.03
N LYS A 52 12.69 -18.25 21.67
CA LYS A 52 13.59 -18.89 22.64
C LYS A 52 14.15 -20.24 22.17
N PRO A 53 14.77 -20.33 20.98
CA PRO A 53 15.35 -21.58 20.52
C PRO A 53 16.53 -22.01 21.40
N ALA A 54 16.91 -23.28 21.32
CA ALA A 54 18.04 -23.83 22.08
C ALA A 54 19.37 -23.17 21.72
N ASP A 55 19.59 -22.87 20.42
CA ASP A 55 20.76 -22.13 19.94
C ASP A 55 20.45 -20.63 19.79
N GLN A 56 21.05 -19.84 20.66
CA GLN A 56 20.95 -18.36 20.68
C GLN A 56 22.30 -17.70 20.44
N SER A 57 23.23 -18.42 19.80
CA SER A 57 24.55 -17.91 19.48
C SER A 57 24.52 -16.68 18.58
N ASP A 58 25.61 -15.92 18.58
CA ASP A 58 25.74 -14.74 17.72
C ASP A 58 25.73 -15.11 16.23
N ALA A 59 26.16 -16.32 15.88
CA ALA A 59 26.06 -16.83 14.52
C ALA A 59 24.60 -16.97 14.08
N VAL A 60 23.73 -17.54 14.93
CA VAL A 60 22.28 -17.65 14.67
C VAL A 60 21.65 -16.29 14.60
N LYS A 61 21.92 -15.37 15.54
CA LYS A 61 21.39 -14.00 15.53
C LYS A 61 21.77 -13.26 14.24
N THR A 62 23.05 -13.34 13.84
CA THR A 62 23.54 -12.71 12.62
C THR A 62 22.85 -13.26 11.37
N LYS A 63 22.72 -14.58 11.27
CA LYS A 63 22.06 -15.24 10.14
C LYS A 63 20.58 -14.84 10.04
N ARG A 64 19.85 -14.83 11.16
CA ARG A 64 18.44 -14.42 11.20
C ARG A 64 18.26 -12.95 10.84
N ALA A 65 19.10 -12.07 11.38
CA ALA A 65 19.09 -10.65 11.07
C ALA A 65 19.37 -10.40 9.58
N SER A 66 20.26 -11.15 8.95
CA SER A 66 20.54 -11.09 7.51
C SER A 66 19.32 -11.46 6.67
N TYR A 67 18.61 -12.53 7.02
CA TYR A 67 17.33 -12.86 6.35
C TYR A 67 16.28 -11.77 6.57
N GLY A 68 16.14 -11.30 7.81
CA GLY A 68 15.25 -10.20 8.14
C GLY A 68 15.57 -8.94 7.33
N GLN A 69 16.85 -8.61 7.15
CA GLN A 69 17.27 -7.46 6.35
C GLN A 69 16.88 -7.63 4.88
N THR A 70 17.05 -8.81 4.30
CA THR A 70 16.64 -9.10 2.92
C THR A 70 15.13 -8.84 2.72
N TYR A 71 14.30 -9.28 3.66
CA TYR A 71 12.86 -9.02 3.60
C TYR A 71 12.53 -7.54 3.90
N TYR A 72 13.24 -6.93 4.84
CA TYR A 72 13.09 -5.52 5.14
C TYR A 72 13.40 -4.66 3.91
N ASP A 73 14.53 -4.90 3.23
CA ASP A 73 14.92 -4.17 2.03
C ASP A 73 13.92 -4.38 0.88
N LYS A 74 13.38 -5.60 0.78
CA LYS A 74 12.41 -5.92 -0.24
C LYS A 74 11.05 -5.27 0.00
N TYR A 75 10.60 -5.17 1.24
CA TYR A 75 9.23 -4.77 1.57
C TYR A 75 9.12 -3.45 2.33
N ALA A 76 10.12 -3.04 3.13
CA ALA A 76 10.10 -1.77 3.84
C ALA A 76 10.61 -0.60 3.01
N GLY A 77 11.50 -0.84 2.05
CA GLY A 77 11.97 0.18 1.11
C GLY A 77 10.91 0.63 0.09
N THR A 78 9.76 -0.05 0.03
CA THR A 78 8.56 0.37 -0.72
C THR A 78 7.62 1.24 0.10
N GLY A 79 7.91 1.44 1.40
CA GLY A 79 7.20 2.33 2.31
C GLY A 79 8.12 3.43 2.81
N ALA A 80 7.84 4.67 2.47
CA ALA A 80 8.56 5.85 2.94
C ALA A 80 8.78 5.85 4.46
N ALA A 81 9.93 6.37 4.89
CA ALA A 81 10.41 6.52 6.25
C ALA A 81 9.31 6.75 7.30
N ALA A 82 9.37 5.94 8.36
CA ALA A 82 8.54 6.08 9.54
C ALA A 82 8.90 7.37 10.30
N GLU A 83 8.03 8.35 10.27
CA GLU A 83 7.96 9.35 11.32
C GLU A 83 6.77 9.04 12.24
N ASN A 84 7.12 8.77 13.51
CA ASN A 84 6.30 8.82 14.72
C ASN A 84 4.86 8.29 14.72
N GLY A 85 4.70 7.16 15.44
CA GLY A 85 3.58 6.93 16.38
C GLY A 85 2.16 7.13 15.86
N GLY A 86 1.71 6.32 14.88
CA GLY A 86 0.31 6.27 14.48
C GLY A 86 0.11 5.19 13.44
N ASN A 87 -0.80 4.29 13.73
CA ASN A 87 -1.43 3.26 12.92
C ASN A 87 -0.83 3.06 11.52
N ILE A 88 0.16 2.13 11.39
CA ILE A 88 0.80 1.82 10.10
C ILE A 88 -0.18 1.00 9.27
N MET A 89 -1.04 1.65 8.52
CA MET A 89 -1.65 1.06 7.34
C MET A 89 -0.58 1.08 6.23
N GLY A 90 0.00 -0.08 5.91
CA GLY A 90 0.99 -0.21 4.85
C GLY A 90 0.35 0.07 3.49
N TYR A 91 0.45 1.30 3.01
CA TYR A 91 0.07 1.67 1.64
C TYR A 91 1.30 1.56 0.76
N THR A 92 1.19 0.81 -0.32
CA THR A 92 2.22 0.72 -1.36
C THR A 92 1.62 1.08 -2.70
N ASN A 93 2.27 1.97 -3.45
CA ASN A 93 1.84 2.23 -4.81
C ASN A 93 1.98 0.98 -5.68
N SER A 94 1.09 0.80 -6.64
CA SER A 94 1.10 -0.33 -7.57
C SER A 94 2.43 -0.42 -8.33
N SER A 95 2.94 -1.64 -8.48
CA SER A 95 4.11 -1.93 -9.34
C SER A 95 3.81 -1.81 -10.85
N LEU A 96 2.53 -1.64 -11.23
CA LEU A 96 2.09 -1.45 -12.61
C LEU A 96 2.27 -0.01 -13.12
N VAL A 97 2.76 0.90 -12.29
CA VAL A 97 2.94 2.31 -12.66
C VAL A 97 4.00 2.46 -13.76
N ASP A 98 3.58 3.00 -14.90
CA ASP A 98 4.45 3.29 -16.04
C ASP A 98 4.93 4.75 -16.06
N CYS A 99 4.20 5.67 -15.47
CA CYS A 99 4.56 7.08 -15.40
C CYS A 99 3.97 7.77 -14.15
N THR A 100 4.58 8.89 -13.76
CA THR A 100 4.15 9.67 -12.59
C THR A 100 3.97 11.13 -12.99
N VAL A 101 2.77 11.67 -12.72
CA VAL A 101 2.46 13.10 -12.81
C VAL A 101 1.70 13.48 -11.55
N LYS A 102 2.40 14.03 -10.57
CA LYS A 102 1.82 14.31 -9.24
C LYS A 102 0.83 15.46 -9.29
N SER A 103 -0.31 15.25 -8.62
CA SER A 103 -1.32 16.26 -8.36
C SER A 103 -1.16 16.88 -6.97
N PRO A 104 -1.30 18.20 -6.81
CA PRO A 104 -1.39 18.84 -5.49
C PRO A 104 -2.77 18.65 -4.83
N ASN A 105 -3.76 18.11 -5.55
CA ASN A 105 -5.15 18.02 -5.13
C ASN A 105 -5.39 16.74 -4.31
N HIS A 106 -4.99 16.74 -3.05
CA HIS A 106 -5.21 15.63 -2.14
C HIS A 106 -5.30 16.13 -0.69
N SER A 107 -5.92 15.34 0.18
CA SER A 107 -6.11 15.72 1.60
C SER A 107 -5.03 15.16 2.54
N GLY A 108 -3.87 14.76 2.00
CA GLY A 108 -2.85 14.08 2.81
C GLY A 108 -3.24 12.65 3.16
N GLN A 109 -2.66 12.14 4.21
CA GLN A 109 -2.76 10.72 4.59
C GLN A 109 -4.21 10.29 4.85
N ARG A 110 -4.56 9.11 4.35
CA ARG A 110 -5.87 8.46 4.62
C ARG A 110 -6.05 8.17 6.09
N THR A 111 -7.28 8.27 6.54
CA THR A 111 -7.69 7.92 7.90
C THR A 111 -8.34 6.53 7.99
N HIS A 112 -8.55 5.85 6.84
CA HIS A 112 -9.20 4.54 6.73
C HIS A 112 -8.39 3.61 5.85
N LYS A 113 -8.49 2.30 6.10
CA LYS A 113 -7.97 1.26 5.18
C LYS A 113 -8.61 1.39 3.81
N ILE A 114 -7.83 1.06 2.77
CA ILE A 114 -8.38 0.83 1.43
C ILE A 114 -9.13 -0.51 1.46
N ASP A 115 -10.40 -0.48 1.12
CA ASP A 115 -11.28 -1.65 1.05
C ASP A 115 -12.15 -1.67 -0.21
N ARG A 116 -11.88 -0.76 -1.15
CA ARG A 116 -12.60 -0.65 -2.42
C ARG A 116 -11.77 -0.04 -3.52
N ILE A 117 -12.22 -0.23 -4.74
CA ILE A 117 -11.72 0.42 -5.96
C ILE A 117 -12.88 1.22 -6.55
N THR A 118 -12.60 2.46 -6.97
CA THR A 118 -13.59 3.32 -7.61
C THR A 118 -13.04 3.79 -8.97
N PRO A 119 -13.39 3.09 -10.06
CA PRO A 119 -13.07 3.54 -11.40
C PRO A 119 -14.04 4.65 -11.85
N HIS A 120 -13.50 5.63 -12.57
CA HIS A 120 -14.22 6.69 -13.24
C HIS A 120 -13.84 6.72 -14.73
N CYS A 121 -14.74 7.18 -15.56
CA CYS A 121 -14.45 7.51 -16.96
C CYS A 121 -13.98 8.95 -17.05
N VAL A 122 -12.78 9.18 -17.61
CA VAL A 122 -12.24 10.55 -17.78
C VAL A 122 -12.91 11.31 -18.94
N VAL A 123 -13.84 10.65 -19.63
CA VAL A 123 -14.61 11.22 -20.75
C VAL A 123 -13.69 11.78 -21.83
N GLY A 124 -12.75 10.96 -22.29
CA GLY A 124 -11.80 11.27 -23.35
C GLY A 124 -10.79 10.15 -23.55
N GLN A 125 -10.41 9.91 -24.81
CA GLN A 125 -9.38 8.95 -25.17
C GLN A 125 -7.98 9.57 -24.92
N LEU A 126 -7.68 9.83 -23.65
CA LEU A 126 -6.43 10.46 -23.22
C LEU A 126 -5.33 9.42 -22.98
N THR A 127 -4.08 9.79 -23.19
CA THR A 127 -2.93 9.01 -22.72
C THR A 127 -2.79 9.14 -21.20
N ALA A 128 -2.07 8.21 -20.55
CA ALA A 128 -1.81 8.26 -19.13
C ALA A 128 -1.20 9.61 -18.69
N GLY A 129 -0.20 10.12 -19.41
CA GLY A 129 0.39 11.43 -19.13
C GLY A 129 -0.59 12.59 -19.29
N SER A 130 -1.49 12.53 -20.28
CA SER A 130 -2.52 13.55 -20.49
C SER A 130 -3.56 13.57 -19.37
N ILE A 131 -3.96 12.40 -18.86
CA ILE A 131 -4.83 12.29 -17.67
C ILE A 131 -4.17 13.00 -16.49
N GLY A 132 -2.88 12.72 -16.23
CA GLY A 132 -2.14 13.40 -15.16
C GLY A 132 -2.08 14.90 -15.33
N GLY A 133 -1.89 15.37 -16.55
CA GLY A 133 -1.88 16.79 -16.90
C GLY A 133 -3.17 17.54 -16.51
N CYS A 134 -4.31 16.85 -16.53
CA CYS A 134 -5.60 17.44 -16.11
C CYS A 134 -5.61 17.85 -14.62
N PHE A 135 -4.80 17.25 -13.78
CA PHE A 135 -4.85 17.40 -12.33
C PHE A 135 -3.65 18.15 -11.71
N THR A 136 -2.78 18.73 -12.52
CA THR A 136 -1.55 19.40 -12.06
C THR A 136 -1.78 20.76 -11.39
N LYS A 137 -2.90 21.41 -11.67
CA LYS A 137 -3.23 22.72 -11.09
C LYS A 137 -4.12 22.56 -9.87
N GLN A 138 -3.79 23.25 -8.77
CA GLN A 138 -4.60 23.23 -7.56
C GLN A 138 -6.03 23.76 -7.78
N SER A 139 -6.21 24.67 -8.72
CA SER A 139 -7.51 25.23 -9.08
C SER A 139 -8.50 24.21 -9.67
N VAL A 140 -8.02 23.05 -10.13
CA VAL A 140 -8.89 21.98 -10.66
C VAL A 140 -9.72 21.33 -9.55
N GLN A 141 -9.21 21.30 -8.31
CA GLN A 141 -9.90 20.73 -7.14
C GLN A 141 -10.36 19.28 -7.35
N ALA A 142 -9.66 18.53 -8.20
CA ALA A 142 -9.90 17.12 -8.48
C ALA A 142 -8.58 16.36 -8.70
N SER A 143 -8.59 15.06 -8.48
CA SER A 143 -7.47 14.15 -8.73
C SER A 143 -7.91 12.68 -8.62
N CYS A 144 -7.03 11.77 -8.98
CA CYS A 144 -7.19 10.34 -8.79
C CYS A 144 -5.92 9.75 -8.14
N ASN A 145 -5.96 8.54 -7.64
CA ASN A 145 -4.73 7.83 -7.28
C ASN A 145 -4.00 7.40 -8.55
N TYR A 146 -4.71 6.74 -9.45
CA TYR A 146 -4.17 6.23 -10.71
C TYR A 146 -4.97 6.73 -11.91
N GLY A 147 -4.34 6.73 -13.07
CA GLY A 147 -5.01 6.87 -14.35
C GLY A 147 -4.60 5.73 -15.26
N ILE A 148 -5.53 5.23 -16.09
CA ILE A 148 -5.24 4.26 -17.13
C ILE A 148 -5.51 4.93 -18.48
N GLY A 149 -4.45 5.19 -19.23
CA GLY A 149 -4.53 5.85 -20.53
C GLY A 149 -4.97 4.93 -21.65
N LYS A 150 -5.46 5.52 -22.74
CA LYS A 150 -5.79 4.78 -23.99
C LYS A 150 -4.61 3.97 -24.54
N ASP A 151 -3.41 4.32 -24.14
CA ASP A 151 -2.14 3.66 -24.46
C ASP A 151 -1.85 2.45 -23.57
N GLY A 152 -2.78 2.08 -22.67
CA GLY A 152 -2.62 0.97 -21.71
C GLY A 152 -1.58 1.23 -20.62
N ARG A 153 -1.05 2.45 -20.52
CA ARG A 153 -0.10 2.83 -19.48
C ARG A 153 -0.81 3.27 -18.21
N VAL A 154 -0.19 2.98 -17.07
CA VAL A 154 -0.68 3.37 -15.74
C VAL A 154 0.05 4.60 -15.24
N LEU A 155 -0.72 5.62 -14.90
CA LEU A 155 -0.29 6.84 -14.25
C LEU A 155 -0.38 6.69 -12.73
N LEU A 156 0.62 7.19 -11.98
CA LEU A 156 0.49 7.54 -10.58
C LEU A 156 0.28 9.06 -10.44
N CYS A 157 -0.88 9.45 -9.94
CA CYS A 157 -1.26 10.87 -9.76
C CYS A 157 -1.19 11.29 -8.29
N VAL A 158 -1.82 10.53 -7.39
CA VAL A 158 -1.75 10.71 -5.92
C VAL A 158 -1.36 9.38 -5.29
N ASP A 159 -0.36 9.38 -4.40
CA ASP A 159 0.06 8.16 -3.72
C ASP A 159 -1.11 7.50 -2.98
N GLU A 160 -1.17 6.16 -2.96
CA GLU A 160 -2.24 5.40 -2.29
C GLU A 160 -2.41 5.76 -0.82
N LYS A 161 -1.32 6.11 -0.13
CA LYS A 161 -1.37 6.58 1.26
C LYS A 161 -2.19 7.84 1.44
N ASN A 162 -2.41 8.61 0.40
CA ASN A 162 -3.12 9.88 0.41
C ASN A 162 -4.54 9.75 -0.17
N ARG A 163 -5.47 10.50 0.40
CA ARG A 163 -6.82 10.63 -0.14
C ARG A 163 -6.82 11.54 -1.36
N SER A 164 -7.10 11.01 -2.54
CA SER A 164 -7.39 11.79 -3.74
C SER A 164 -8.75 12.50 -3.65
N TRP A 165 -9.02 13.39 -4.59
CA TRP A 165 -10.32 14.10 -4.73
C TRP A 165 -10.99 13.66 -6.03
N CYS A 166 -11.52 12.42 -6.08
CA CYS A 166 -12.00 11.80 -7.30
C CYS A 166 -13.54 11.75 -7.37
N SER A 167 -14.17 11.21 -6.34
CA SER A 167 -15.60 10.86 -6.40
C SER A 167 -16.53 11.92 -5.79
N SER A 168 -16.02 13.07 -5.40
CA SER A 168 -16.75 14.09 -4.62
C SER A 168 -17.31 13.58 -3.29
N SER A 169 -16.94 12.37 -2.88
CA SER A 169 -17.33 11.72 -1.63
C SER A 169 -16.12 11.50 -0.73
N ASN A 170 -16.01 12.28 0.34
CA ASN A 170 -14.94 12.10 1.31
C ASN A 170 -14.92 10.68 1.89
N ALA A 171 -16.08 10.13 2.22
CA ALA A 171 -16.19 8.78 2.78
C ALA A 171 -15.73 7.70 1.80
N ASN A 172 -16.00 7.86 0.50
CA ASN A 172 -15.51 6.95 -0.52
C ASN A 172 -14.00 7.10 -0.72
N ASP A 173 -13.54 8.33 -0.97
CA ASP A 173 -12.16 8.61 -1.35
C ASP A 173 -11.16 8.31 -0.22
N GLN A 174 -11.59 8.31 1.05
CA GLN A 174 -10.79 7.83 2.17
C GLN A 174 -10.52 6.32 2.12
N ARG A 175 -11.40 5.54 1.49
CA ARG A 175 -11.40 4.08 1.50
C ARG A 175 -11.10 3.46 0.13
N ALA A 176 -11.14 4.25 -0.94
CA ALA A 176 -10.99 3.78 -2.32
C ALA A 176 -9.61 4.03 -2.89
N VAL A 177 -9.08 3.07 -3.64
CA VAL A 177 -8.17 3.38 -4.74
C VAL A 177 -9.02 3.92 -5.87
N THR A 178 -8.79 5.18 -6.25
CA THR A 178 -9.55 5.84 -7.30
C THR A 178 -8.76 5.83 -8.61
N ILE A 179 -9.43 5.51 -9.70
CA ILE A 179 -8.79 5.30 -11.00
C ILE A 179 -9.56 6.08 -12.07
N GLU A 180 -8.90 6.97 -12.80
CA GLU A 180 -9.44 7.62 -13.99
C GLU A 180 -9.07 6.80 -15.23
N CYS A 181 -10.07 6.31 -15.93
CA CYS A 181 -9.92 5.46 -17.11
C CYS A 181 -10.22 6.25 -18.39
N ALA A 182 -9.33 6.18 -19.38
CA ALA A 182 -9.60 6.73 -20.69
C ALA A 182 -10.82 6.06 -21.33
N SER A 183 -11.76 6.84 -21.83
CA SER A 183 -13.03 6.39 -22.36
C SER A 183 -13.49 7.24 -23.52
N ASP A 184 -14.52 6.82 -24.25
CA ASP A 184 -15.17 7.66 -25.25
C ASP A 184 -15.83 8.88 -24.61
N MET A 185 -16.03 9.92 -25.40
CA MET A 185 -16.64 11.19 -24.97
C MET A 185 -18.18 11.10 -24.93
N ALA A 186 -18.76 10.13 -25.60
CA ALA A 186 -20.19 9.89 -25.67
C ALA A 186 -20.59 8.60 -24.96
N GLU A 187 -21.83 8.53 -24.49
CA GLU A 187 -22.36 7.30 -23.93
C GLU A 187 -22.28 6.13 -24.94
N PRO A 188 -21.96 4.94 -24.48
CA PRO A 188 -21.84 4.48 -23.08
C PRO A 188 -20.42 4.66 -22.45
N TYR A 189 -19.62 5.62 -22.91
CA TYR A 189 -18.28 5.93 -22.41
C TYR A 189 -17.32 4.73 -22.45
N THR A 190 -17.31 4.04 -23.59
CA THR A 190 -16.58 2.79 -23.77
C THR A 190 -15.07 2.96 -23.57
N MET A 191 -14.48 2.09 -22.81
CA MET A 191 -13.02 1.95 -22.70
C MET A 191 -12.51 1.09 -23.86
N ASN A 192 -11.35 1.44 -24.41
CA ASN A 192 -10.72 0.56 -25.38
C ASN A 192 -10.09 -0.68 -24.70
N THR A 193 -9.73 -1.68 -25.48
CA THR A 193 -9.17 -2.95 -24.98
C THR A 193 -7.92 -2.76 -24.12
N ALA A 194 -7.07 -1.79 -24.45
CA ALA A 194 -5.84 -1.53 -23.69
C ALA A 194 -6.13 -1.00 -22.29
N VAL A 195 -7.17 -0.18 -22.12
CA VAL A 195 -7.65 0.32 -20.81
C VAL A 195 -8.32 -0.79 -20.04
N TYR A 196 -9.20 -1.54 -20.71
CA TYR A 196 -10.03 -2.57 -20.06
C TYR A 196 -9.22 -3.75 -19.50
N ASN A 197 -8.11 -4.10 -20.16
CA ASN A 197 -7.26 -5.24 -19.78
C ASN A 197 -6.15 -4.88 -18.76
N LYS A 198 -6.12 -3.65 -18.28
CA LYS A 198 -5.09 -3.18 -17.36
C LYS A 198 -5.57 -3.19 -15.92
#